data_2b66d4f94707ead3079432c486dcb00b
#
_entry.id   2b66d4f94707ead3079432c486dcb00b
#
_cell.length_a   1.000
_cell.length_b   1.000
_cell.length_c   1.000
_cell.angle_alpha   90.00
_cell.angle_beta   90.00
_cell.angle_gamma   90.00
#
_symmetry.space_group_name_H-M   'P 1'
#
loop_
_entity.id
_entity.type
_entity.pdbx_description
1 polymer ?
#
loop_
_entity_poly.entity_id
_entity_poly.type
_entity_poly.pdbx_seq_one_letter_code
_entity_poly.pdbx_strand_id
1 'polypeptide(L)'
;MATVLAGVMAVSMLATGCGGSKDIKDGKFTPSKSIQWMCTSSAGGGSDIFTRKIGDIMTAENLVNGQTIVVTNKTDGAGEVGRNEVATMKNNADYQLLTFNSGDLMPMVQNTKNRAANFRILAIMAVDKQLLFKGQGAKYDKF
;
A
#
# COMPACT_ATOMS: atom_id res chain seq x y z
N MET A 1 17.68 -49.99 -42.21
CA MET A 1 16.73 -48.89 -42.29
C MET A 1 16.19 -48.68 -40.86
N ALA A 2 16.72 -47.70 -40.17
CA ALA A 2 16.32 -47.35 -38.84
C ALA A 2 15.62 -45.98 -38.89
N THR A 3 14.31 -45.99 -38.62
CA THR A 3 13.49 -44.80 -38.56
C THR A 3 13.58 -44.21 -37.11
N VAL A 4 14.21 -43.04 -37.01
CA VAL A 4 14.30 -42.28 -35.78
C VAL A 4 13.01 -41.48 -35.63
N LEU A 5 12.20 -41.83 -34.63
CA LEU A 5 10.99 -41.09 -34.23
C LEU A 5 11.41 -39.96 -33.29
N ALA A 6 11.48 -38.74 -33.80
CA ALA A 6 11.70 -37.54 -32.99
C ALA A 6 10.41 -37.17 -32.27
N GLY A 7 10.35 -37.51 -30.96
CA GLY A 7 9.29 -37.08 -30.10
C GLY A 7 9.46 -35.61 -29.72
N VAL A 8 8.59 -34.76 -30.25
CA VAL A 8 8.46 -33.37 -29.79
C VAL A 8 7.72 -33.37 -28.44
N MET A 9 8.46 -33.21 -27.33
CA MET A 9 7.88 -32.91 -26.05
C MET A 9 7.41 -31.44 -26.06
N ALA A 10 6.12 -31.25 -26.24
CA ALA A 10 5.48 -29.98 -25.95
C ALA A 10 5.46 -29.81 -24.43
N VAL A 11 6.39 -29.02 -23.92
CA VAL A 11 6.35 -28.51 -22.55
C VAL A 11 5.19 -27.52 -22.48
N SER A 12 4.03 -27.99 -22.07
CA SER A 12 2.92 -27.15 -21.64
C SER A 12 3.34 -26.45 -20.34
N MET A 13 3.85 -25.23 -20.48
CA MET A 13 3.97 -24.32 -19.33
C MET A 13 2.54 -24.08 -18.82
N LEU A 14 2.21 -24.77 -17.74
CA LEU A 14 1.09 -24.38 -16.88
C LEU A 14 1.44 -23.01 -16.32
N ALA A 15 1.03 -21.96 -17.02
CA ALA A 15 0.88 -20.65 -16.46
C ALA A 15 -0.16 -20.78 -15.33
N THR A 16 0.32 -21.04 -14.11
CA THR A 16 -0.48 -20.83 -12.90
C THR A 16 -0.89 -19.38 -12.90
N GLY A 17 -2.13 -19.14 -13.35
CA GLY A 17 -2.71 -17.83 -13.47
C GLY A 17 -2.74 -17.13 -12.11
N CYS A 18 -1.83 -16.19 -11.91
CA CYS A 18 -2.15 -15.00 -11.16
C CYS A 18 -3.35 -14.40 -11.89
N GLY A 19 -4.51 -14.38 -11.23
CA GLY A 19 -5.72 -13.78 -11.79
C GLY A 19 -5.39 -12.35 -12.18
N GLY A 20 -5.15 -12.15 -13.49
CA GLY A 20 -4.90 -10.83 -14.03
C GLY A 20 -6.11 -9.97 -13.73
N SER A 21 -5.93 -8.87 -13.02
CA SER A 21 -6.99 -7.90 -12.80
C SER A 21 -7.54 -7.51 -14.17
N LYS A 22 -8.86 -7.61 -14.35
CA LYS A 22 -9.56 -7.19 -15.57
C LYS A 22 -9.34 -5.69 -15.87
N ASP A 23 -8.79 -4.98 -14.91
CA ASP A 23 -8.58 -3.55 -14.92
C ASP A 23 -7.16 -3.14 -15.34
N ILE A 24 -6.36 -4.06 -15.88
CA ILE A 24 -5.07 -3.72 -16.50
C ILE A 24 -5.25 -3.66 -18.01
N LYS A 25 -5.05 -2.47 -18.58
CA LYS A 25 -5.05 -2.22 -20.02
C LYS A 25 -3.68 -1.64 -20.42
N ASP A 26 -3.04 -2.22 -21.40
CA ASP A 26 -1.73 -1.78 -21.92
C ASP A 26 -0.67 -1.60 -20.79
N GLY A 27 -0.68 -2.50 -19.81
CA GLY A 27 0.21 -2.45 -18.65
C GLY A 27 -0.12 -1.36 -17.62
N LYS A 28 -1.21 -0.62 -17.80
CA LYS A 28 -1.69 0.42 -16.87
C LYS A 28 -2.90 -0.06 -16.09
N PHE A 29 -2.91 0.21 -14.80
CA PHE A 29 -4.09 0.00 -13.98
C PHE A 29 -5.17 1.01 -14.36
N THR A 30 -6.32 0.52 -14.78
CA THR A 30 -7.48 1.32 -15.19
C THR A 30 -8.66 0.91 -14.31
N PRO A 31 -8.85 1.54 -13.15
CA PRO A 31 -9.85 1.11 -12.19
C PRO A 31 -11.26 1.20 -12.76
N SER A 32 -12.08 0.19 -12.46
CA SER A 32 -13.48 0.09 -12.85
C SER A 32 -14.45 0.37 -11.69
N LYS A 33 -13.91 0.59 -10.48
CA LYS A 33 -14.66 0.91 -9.26
C LYS A 33 -13.84 1.80 -8.32
N SER A 34 -14.46 2.30 -7.26
CA SER A 34 -13.83 3.17 -6.27
C SER A 34 -12.60 2.52 -5.62
N ILE A 35 -11.56 3.33 -5.43
CA ILE A 35 -10.34 2.96 -4.71
C ILE A 35 -10.53 3.32 -3.24
N GLN A 36 -10.28 2.37 -2.34
CA GLN A 36 -10.28 2.58 -0.91
C GLN A 36 -8.88 2.94 -0.44
N TRP A 37 -8.73 3.98 0.34
CA TRP A 37 -7.43 4.42 0.85
C TRP A 37 -7.47 4.52 2.38
N MET A 38 -6.87 3.54 3.03
CA MET A 38 -6.73 3.48 4.48
C MET A 38 -5.63 4.43 4.95
N CYS A 39 -5.96 5.29 5.91
CA CYS A 39 -5.03 6.14 6.62
C CYS A 39 -5.08 5.81 8.11
N THR A 40 -3.96 5.41 8.69
CA THR A 40 -3.87 4.97 10.10
C THR A 40 -3.64 6.12 11.07
N SER A 41 -3.66 7.37 10.58
CA SER A 41 -3.60 8.58 11.40
C SER A 41 -4.96 9.25 11.53
N SER A 42 -5.06 10.16 12.51
CA SER A 42 -6.26 10.95 12.75
C SER A 42 -6.61 11.82 11.55
N ALA A 43 -7.90 12.03 11.33
CA ALA A 43 -8.38 12.99 10.35
C ALA A 43 -7.81 14.39 10.66
N GLY A 44 -7.33 15.07 9.62
CA GLY A 44 -6.66 16.36 9.74
C GLY A 44 -5.20 16.29 10.20
N GLY A 45 -4.67 15.11 10.52
CA GLY A 45 -3.24 14.89 10.76
C GLY A 45 -2.43 14.93 9.47
N GLY A 46 -1.09 15.06 9.58
CA GLY A 46 -0.20 15.21 8.42
C GLY A 46 -0.37 14.11 7.37
N SER A 47 -0.45 12.83 7.80
CA SER A 47 -0.66 11.70 6.87
C SER A 47 -2.03 11.74 6.19
N ASP A 48 -3.07 12.20 6.88
CA ASP A 48 -4.41 12.32 6.32
C ASP A 48 -4.47 13.45 5.28
N ILE A 49 -3.94 14.63 5.61
CA ILE A 49 -3.86 15.77 4.70
C ILE A 49 -3.07 15.37 3.44
N PHE A 50 -1.94 14.70 3.63
CA PHE A 50 -1.11 14.21 2.52
C PHE A 50 -1.88 13.22 1.65
N THR A 51 -2.53 12.21 2.26
CA THR A 51 -3.31 11.18 1.55
C THR A 51 -4.40 11.81 0.69
N ARG A 52 -5.18 12.75 1.27
CA ARG A 52 -6.26 13.43 0.53
C ARG A 52 -5.70 14.29 -0.59
N LYS A 53 -4.60 15.01 -0.34
CA LYS A 53 -3.98 15.85 -1.38
C LYS A 53 -3.48 15.04 -2.58
N ILE A 54 -2.87 13.88 -2.34
CA ILE A 54 -2.48 12.99 -3.43
C ILE A 54 -3.72 12.43 -4.14
N GLY A 55 -4.75 12.04 -3.40
CA GLY A 55 -6.03 11.59 -3.97
C GLY A 55 -6.68 12.64 -4.87
N ASP A 56 -6.68 13.90 -4.46
CA ASP A 56 -7.18 15.03 -5.25
C ASP A 56 -6.38 15.18 -6.57
N ILE A 57 -5.05 15.10 -6.50
CA ILE A 57 -4.19 15.17 -7.68
C ILE A 57 -4.48 13.99 -8.62
N MET A 58 -4.56 12.78 -8.10
CA MET A 58 -4.87 11.59 -8.92
C MET A 58 -6.22 11.73 -9.63
N THR A 59 -7.19 12.34 -8.97
CA THR A 59 -8.52 12.59 -9.56
C THR A 59 -8.45 13.69 -10.61
N ALA A 60 -7.78 14.81 -10.31
CA ALA A 60 -7.65 15.95 -11.22
C ALA A 60 -6.91 15.57 -12.53
N GLU A 61 -5.88 14.73 -12.41
CA GLU A 61 -5.08 14.22 -13.53
C GLU A 61 -5.74 13.00 -14.23
N ASN A 62 -6.97 12.65 -13.83
CA ASN A 62 -7.71 11.48 -14.34
C ASN A 62 -6.92 10.15 -14.29
N LEU A 63 -6.07 9.98 -13.26
CA LEU A 63 -5.28 8.76 -13.08
C LEU A 63 -6.10 7.58 -12.55
N VAL A 64 -7.32 7.85 -12.12
CA VAL A 64 -8.27 6.87 -11.56
C VAL A 64 -9.46 6.58 -12.48
N ASN A 65 -9.33 6.91 -13.77
CA ASN A 65 -10.35 6.63 -14.78
C ASN A 65 -11.77 7.09 -14.36
N GLY A 66 -11.88 8.29 -13.78
CA GLY A 66 -13.13 8.85 -13.29
C GLY A 66 -13.72 8.17 -12.03
N GLN A 67 -13.00 7.23 -11.42
CA GLN A 67 -13.44 6.58 -10.20
C GLN A 67 -13.14 7.43 -8.95
N THR A 68 -13.92 7.22 -7.90
CA THR A 68 -13.74 7.92 -6.62
C THR A 68 -12.65 7.30 -5.79
N ILE A 69 -11.84 8.12 -5.11
CA ILE A 69 -10.95 7.71 -4.03
C ILE A 69 -11.66 7.97 -2.70
N VAL A 70 -11.85 6.92 -1.89
CA VAL A 70 -12.48 7.00 -0.58
C VAL A 70 -11.41 6.85 0.50
N VAL A 71 -11.12 7.94 1.22
CA VAL A 71 -10.14 7.93 2.33
C VAL A 71 -10.86 7.63 3.64
N THR A 72 -10.40 6.59 4.33
CA THR A 72 -10.91 6.18 5.65
C THR A 72 -9.81 6.26 6.70
N ASN A 73 -10.08 6.92 7.83
CA ASN A 73 -9.14 6.99 8.96
C ASN A 73 -9.46 5.89 9.98
N LYS A 74 -8.44 5.09 10.36
CA LYS A 74 -8.54 4.08 11.42
C LYS A 74 -7.33 4.18 12.34
N THR A 75 -7.51 4.76 13.51
CA THR A 75 -6.45 5.06 14.47
C THR A 75 -6.35 4.07 15.63
N ASP A 76 -7.34 3.17 15.77
CA ASP A 76 -7.43 2.24 16.88
C ASP A 76 -6.19 1.34 16.98
N GLY A 77 -5.74 1.10 18.20
CA GLY A 77 -4.54 0.32 18.47
C GLY A 77 -3.29 0.92 17.82
N ALA A 78 -3.14 2.25 17.88
CA ALA A 78 -2.07 2.97 17.17
C ALA A 78 -2.04 2.68 15.66
N GLY A 79 -3.22 2.60 15.05
CA GLY A 79 -3.42 2.35 13.61
C GLY A 79 -3.38 0.86 13.21
N GLU A 80 -3.15 -0.04 14.17
CA GLU A 80 -2.98 -1.46 13.86
C GLU A 80 -4.26 -2.13 13.35
N VAL A 81 -5.42 -1.66 13.80
CA VAL A 81 -6.70 -2.18 13.29
C VAL A 81 -6.81 -1.92 11.79
N GLY A 82 -6.47 -0.71 11.34
CA GLY A 82 -6.45 -0.37 9.91
C GLY A 82 -5.41 -1.16 9.13
N ARG A 83 -4.19 -1.28 9.65
CA ARG A 83 -3.13 -2.07 9.02
C ARG A 83 -3.50 -3.55 8.89
N ASN A 84 -4.07 -4.13 9.95
CA ASN A 84 -4.50 -5.53 9.94
C ASN A 84 -5.62 -5.78 8.93
N GLU A 85 -6.57 -4.86 8.81
CA GLU A 85 -7.63 -4.96 7.81
C GLU A 85 -7.06 -5.03 6.39
N VAL A 86 -6.10 -4.16 6.06
CA VAL A 86 -5.44 -4.19 4.75
C VAL A 86 -4.59 -5.45 4.57
N ALA A 87 -3.81 -5.84 5.58
CA ALA A 87 -2.90 -6.99 5.51
C ALA A 87 -3.64 -8.33 5.33
N THR A 88 -4.87 -8.44 5.82
CA THR A 88 -5.66 -9.67 5.78
C THR A 88 -6.69 -9.70 4.66
N MET A 89 -6.75 -8.64 3.86
CA MET A 89 -7.72 -8.52 2.76
C MET A 89 -7.45 -9.58 1.68
N LYS A 90 -8.46 -10.39 1.41
CA LYS A 90 -8.38 -11.46 0.39
C LYS A 90 -8.97 -11.06 -0.96
N ASN A 91 -9.98 -10.19 -0.92
CA ASN A 91 -10.70 -9.76 -2.10
C ASN A 91 -10.52 -8.25 -2.30
N ASN A 92 -10.48 -7.81 -3.55
CA ASN A 92 -10.32 -6.39 -3.91
C ASN A 92 -9.03 -5.73 -3.40
N ALA A 93 -7.99 -6.48 -3.10
CA ALA A 93 -6.70 -5.94 -2.64
C ALA A 93 -6.10 -4.94 -3.64
N ASP A 94 -6.35 -5.14 -4.94
CA ASP A 94 -5.92 -4.21 -6.01
C ASP A 94 -6.57 -2.83 -5.94
N TYR A 95 -7.66 -2.70 -5.16
CA TYR A 95 -8.39 -1.47 -4.93
C TYR A 95 -8.20 -0.90 -3.54
N GLN A 96 -7.25 -1.45 -2.78
CA GLN A 96 -6.96 -0.99 -1.43
C GLN A 96 -5.56 -0.38 -1.35
N LEU A 97 -5.50 0.89 -0.99
CA LEU A 97 -4.27 1.59 -0.66
C LEU A 97 -4.13 1.76 0.85
N LEU A 98 -2.90 1.87 1.31
CA LEU A 98 -2.56 2.17 2.69
C LEU A 98 -1.50 3.27 2.71
N THR A 99 -1.78 4.36 3.42
CA THR A 99 -0.73 5.32 3.77
C THR A 99 0.05 4.77 4.95
N PHE A 100 1.34 4.59 4.74
CA PHE A 100 2.26 4.03 5.70
C PHE A 100 3.39 5.03 5.98
N ASN A 101 3.67 5.34 7.23
CA ASN A 101 4.79 6.19 7.61
C ASN A 101 5.78 5.45 8.52
N SER A 102 6.97 6.01 8.73
CA SER A 102 8.00 5.39 9.56
C SER A 102 7.55 5.17 11.02
N GLY A 103 6.64 6.00 11.53
CA GLY A 103 6.06 5.86 12.86
C GLY A 103 5.17 4.62 13.03
N ASP A 104 4.66 4.05 11.93
CA ASP A 104 3.84 2.83 11.97
C ASP A 104 4.69 1.57 12.23
N LEU A 105 5.99 1.62 11.98
CA LEU A 105 6.87 0.46 12.14
C LEU A 105 6.97 0.01 13.60
N MET A 106 7.10 0.93 14.53
CA MET A 106 7.28 0.60 15.94
C MET A 106 6.06 -0.11 16.55
N PRO A 107 4.83 0.42 16.46
CA PRO A 107 3.63 -0.27 16.93
C PRO A 107 3.45 -1.63 16.27
N MET A 108 3.76 -1.74 14.99
CA MET A 108 3.63 -2.98 14.25
C MET A 108 4.58 -4.07 14.74
N VAL A 109 5.83 -3.71 15.09
CA VAL A 109 6.80 -4.66 15.64
C VAL A 109 6.45 -5.05 17.07
N GLN A 110 5.97 -4.11 17.87
CA GLN A 110 5.71 -4.33 19.29
C GLN A 110 4.43 -5.13 19.58
N ASN A 111 3.38 -4.87 18.83
CA ASN A 111 2.03 -5.24 19.27
C ASN A 111 1.34 -6.28 18.40
N THR A 112 1.91 -6.69 17.25
CA THR A 112 1.12 -7.42 16.27
C THR A 112 1.88 -8.50 15.51
N LYS A 113 1.09 -9.29 14.77
CA LYS A 113 1.60 -10.30 13.83
C LYS A 113 1.97 -9.71 12.47
N ASN A 114 1.55 -8.48 12.17
CA ASN A 114 1.82 -7.85 10.90
C ASN A 114 3.30 -7.42 10.81
N ARG A 115 3.82 -7.47 9.60
CA ARG A 115 5.18 -7.06 9.25
C ARG A 115 5.14 -6.33 7.92
N ALA A 116 6.16 -5.56 7.60
CA ALA A 116 6.28 -4.87 6.32
C ALA A 116 6.10 -5.83 5.11
N ALA A 117 6.50 -7.09 5.25
CA ALA A 117 6.33 -8.13 4.23
C ALA A 117 4.86 -8.49 3.93
N ASN A 118 3.91 -8.11 4.79
CA ASN A 118 2.49 -8.30 4.52
C ASN A 118 1.91 -7.28 3.55
N PHE A 119 2.69 -6.26 3.19
CA PHE A 119 2.28 -5.17 2.32
C PHE A 119 3.18 -5.10 1.10
N ARG A 120 2.61 -4.70 -0.04
CA ARG A 120 3.37 -4.38 -1.24
C ARG A 120 3.64 -2.88 -1.27
N ILE A 121 4.89 -2.48 -1.17
CA ILE A 121 5.28 -1.09 -1.34
C ILE A 121 5.10 -0.70 -2.81
N LEU A 122 4.33 0.34 -3.06
CA LEU A 122 4.09 0.88 -4.40
C LEU A 122 5.01 2.07 -4.69
N ALA A 123 5.14 2.99 -3.75
CA ALA A 123 5.97 4.18 -3.89
C ALA A 123 6.39 4.75 -2.54
N ILE A 124 7.53 5.44 -2.51
CA ILE A 124 7.93 6.34 -1.42
C ILE A 124 7.58 7.74 -1.89
N MET A 125 6.54 8.32 -1.30
CA MET A 125 5.95 9.58 -1.76
C MET A 125 6.60 10.81 -1.13
N ALA A 126 7.15 10.69 0.08
CA ALA A 126 7.80 11.77 0.79
C ALA A 126 8.86 11.23 1.76
N VAL A 127 9.89 12.02 1.99
CA VAL A 127 10.90 11.78 3.03
C VAL A 127 10.83 12.96 3.99
N ASP A 128 10.52 12.67 5.26
CA ASP A 128 10.45 13.65 6.32
C ASP A 128 11.65 13.56 7.25
N LYS A 129 12.18 14.73 7.65
CA LYS A 129 13.32 14.81 8.56
C LYS A 129 12.81 14.77 9.99
N GLN A 130 13.29 13.79 10.75
CA GLN A 130 13.00 13.71 12.17
C GLN A 130 14.00 14.56 12.96
N LEU A 131 13.49 15.39 13.86
CA LEU A 131 14.29 16.27 14.70
C LEU A 131 14.03 15.95 16.16
N LEU A 132 15.09 15.95 16.96
CA LEU A 132 15.02 15.80 18.39
C LEU A 132 15.24 17.17 19.06
N PHE A 133 14.30 17.56 19.91
CA PHE A 133 14.36 18.83 20.60
C PHE A 133 14.49 18.60 22.11
N LYS A 134 15.29 19.46 22.77
CA LYS A 134 15.23 19.59 24.22
C LYS A 134 14.37 20.80 24.61
N GLY A 135 13.65 20.72 25.70
CA GLY A 135 12.92 21.85 26.27
C GLY A 135 13.87 22.92 26.77
N GLN A 136 13.46 24.19 26.72
CA GLN A 136 14.20 25.27 27.34
C GLN A 136 14.33 24.99 28.85
N GLY A 137 15.56 25.06 29.40
CA GLY A 137 15.84 24.75 30.79
C GLY A 137 16.10 23.26 31.11
N ALA A 138 16.15 22.39 30.09
CA ALA A 138 16.57 21.00 30.31
C ALA A 138 18.00 20.93 30.83
N LYS A 139 18.22 20.06 31.82
CA LYS A 139 19.51 19.92 32.52
C LYS A 139 20.60 19.20 31.72
N TYR A 140 20.28 18.65 30.55
CA TYR A 140 21.21 17.93 29.68
C TYR A 140 21.51 18.75 28.42
N ASP A 141 22.77 18.81 28.03
CA ASP A 141 23.24 19.59 26.89
C ASP A 141 23.68 18.71 25.71
N LYS A 142 23.86 17.41 25.92
CA LYS A 142 24.32 16.44 24.92
C LYS A 142 23.51 15.15 25.04
N PHE A 143 23.33 14.52 23.92
CA PHE A 143 22.82 13.14 23.80
C PHE A 143 23.98 12.21 23.50
#